data_0a7ad7488dae4cdfd72a744fd53f3e42
#
_entry.id   0a7ad7488dae4cdfd72a744fd53f3e42
#
_cell.length_a   1.000
_cell.length_b   1.000
_cell.length_c   1.000
_cell.angle_alpha   90.00
_cell.angle_beta   90.00
_cell.angle_gamma   90.00
#
_symmetry.space_group_name_H-M   'P 1'
#
loop_
_entity.id
_entity.type
_entity.pdbx_description
1 polymer ?
#
loop_
_entity_poly.entity_id
_entity_poly.type
_entity_poly.pdbx_seq_one_letter_code
_entity_poly.pdbx_strand_id
1 'polypeptide(L)'
;KLYREHIYTHDYPHCWRTDHPLLYYAMDSWFVKMTAVKEQIIQYNSEVEWAPEWTGTKRMGEWLSNIKDWAISRERYWGTPIPVWICNECGHEHCIGSVEEMISMKTEDSPIPPELHRPYVDDVKLNCSNPSCSGEMIREPYVMDCWFDSGCASFAQWHYPFENKEK
;
A
#
# COMPACT_ATOMS: atom_id res chain seq x y z
N LYS A 1 -4.71 -31.06 -22.17
CA LYS A 1 -4.22 -31.53 -23.50
C LYS A 1 -3.47 -30.40 -24.15
N LEU A 2 -2.21 -30.61 -24.57
CA LEU A 2 -1.43 -29.62 -25.33
C LEU A 2 -2.02 -29.55 -26.75
N TYR A 3 -2.33 -28.35 -27.23
CA TYR A 3 -2.87 -28.17 -28.57
C TYR A 3 -1.76 -28.02 -29.63
N ARG A 4 -0.77 -27.15 -29.29
CA ARG A 4 0.36 -26.86 -30.17
C ARG A 4 1.55 -26.36 -29.37
N GLU A 5 2.75 -26.67 -29.82
CA GLU A 5 4.00 -26.10 -29.34
C GLU A 5 4.79 -25.55 -30.55
N HIS A 6 5.38 -24.39 -30.41
CA HIS A 6 6.27 -23.80 -31.40
C HIS A 6 7.26 -22.83 -30.73
N ILE A 7 8.39 -22.66 -31.35
CA ILE A 7 9.40 -21.69 -30.92
C ILE A 7 8.95 -20.31 -31.42
N TYR A 8 8.90 -19.33 -30.50
CA TYR A 8 8.58 -17.96 -30.78
C TYR A 8 9.68 -17.05 -30.24
N THR A 9 10.27 -16.23 -31.12
CA THR A 9 11.30 -15.26 -30.73
C THR A 9 10.63 -13.93 -30.43
N HIS A 10 10.88 -13.40 -29.25
CA HIS A 10 10.35 -12.11 -28.79
C HIS A 10 11.33 -11.45 -27.82
N ASP A 11 11.15 -10.15 -27.60
CA ASP A 11 11.89 -9.42 -26.57
C ASP A 11 11.45 -9.92 -25.19
N TYR A 12 12.44 -10.13 -24.31
CA TYR A 12 12.20 -10.58 -22.95
C TYR A 12 12.76 -9.55 -21.96
N PRO A 13 12.01 -9.18 -20.90
CA PRO A 13 12.47 -8.18 -19.94
C PRO A 13 13.62 -8.74 -19.07
N HIS A 14 14.65 -7.92 -18.93
CA HIS A 14 15.80 -8.19 -18.08
C HIS A 14 15.90 -7.17 -16.94
N CYS A 15 16.51 -7.57 -15.85
CA CYS A 15 16.78 -6.68 -14.73
C CYS A 15 17.81 -5.62 -15.15
N TRP A 16 17.44 -4.35 -15.08
CA TRP A 16 18.29 -3.23 -15.48
C TRP A 16 19.59 -3.08 -14.65
N ARG A 17 19.68 -3.75 -13.48
CA ARG A 17 20.88 -3.73 -12.63
C ARG A 17 21.83 -4.89 -12.91
N THR A 18 21.29 -6.06 -13.18
CA THR A 18 22.06 -7.31 -13.24
C THR A 18 22.02 -8.00 -14.60
N ASP A 19 21.22 -7.49 -15.52
CA ASP A 19 20.97 -8.05 -16.86
C ASP A 19 20.45 -9.51 -16.88
N HIS A 20 20.00 -10.01 -15.73
CA HIS A 20 19.39 -11.33 -15.66
C HIS A 20 17.93 -11.28 -16.15
N PRO A 21 17.44 -12.34 -16.82
CA PRO A 21 16.04 -12.42 -17.22
C PRO A 21 15.12 -12.40 -16.00
N LEU A 22 14.01 -11.66 -16.09
CA LEU A 22 13.02 -11.58 -15.04
C LEU A 22 12.14 -12.82 -15.03
N LEU A 23 11.78 -13.27 -13.84
CA LEU A 23 10.81 -14.33 -13.63
C LEU A 23 9.46 -13.72 -13.21
N TYR A 24 8.39 -14.23 -13.82
CA TYR A 24 7.02 -13.89 -13.40
C TYR A 24 6.49 -15.04 -12.53
N TYR A 25 6.23 -14.75 -11.27
CA TYR A 25 5.63 -15.69 -10.34
C TYR A 25 4.66 -14.95 -9.39
N ALA A 26 3.70 -15.69 -8.84
CA ALA A 26 2.74 -15.16 -7.90
C ALA A 26 3.39 -14.95 -6.54
N MET A 27 3.15 -13.79 -5.95
CA MET A 27 3.54 -13.43 -4.59
C MET A 27 2.36 -12.84 -3.85
N ASP A 28 2.28 -13.09 -2.56
CA ASP A 28 1.35 -12.39 -1.69
C ASP A 28 1.72 -10.91 -1.62
N SER A 29 0.73 -10.06 -1.67
CA SER A 29 0.93 -8.61 -1.68
C SER A 29 -0.25 -7.92 -1.01
N TRP A 30 0.02 -6.78 -0.39
CA TRP A 30 -1.03 -5.88 0.11
C TRP A 30 -1.59 -5.04 -1.02
N PHE A 31 -2.91 -4.89 -1.03
CA PHE A 31 -3.62 -4.14 -2.05
C PHE A 31 -4.50 -3.06 -1.43
N VAL A 32 -4.50 -1.89 -2.05
CA VAL A 32 -5.59 -0.93 -1.86
C VAL A 32 -6.74 -1.33 -2.78
N LYS A 33 -7.92 -1.57 -2.21
CA LYS A 33 -9.11 -1.98 -2.97
C LYS A 33 -9.71 -0.80 -3.74
N MET A 34 -9.03 -0.38 -4.80
CA MET A 34 -9.45 0.75 -5.64
C MET A 34 -10.81 0.50 -6.31
N THR A 35 -11.13 -0.77 -6.58
CA THR A 35 -12.43 -1.15 -7.15
C THR A 35 -13.60 -0.82 -6.24
N ALA A 36 -13.41 -0.72 -4.93
CA ALA A 36 -14.46 -0.36 -3.97
C ALA A 36 -14.90 1.11 -4.07
N VAL A 37 -14.01 1.99 -4.54
CA VAL A 37 -14.26 3.45 -4.66
C VAL A 37 -14.34 3.91 -6.10
N LYS A 38 -14.34 2.99 -7.06
CA LYS A 38 -14.30 3.25 -8.50
C LYS A 38 -15.38 4.22 -8.95
N GLU A 39 -16.64 3.94 -8.62
CA GLU A 39 -17.77 4.76 -9.05
C GLU A 39 -17.69 6.19 -8.49
N GLN A 40 -17.24 6.32 -7.24
CA GLN A 40 -17.05 7.62 -6.60
C GLN A 40 -15.93 8.43 -7.27
N ILE A 41 -14.82 7.78 -7.62
CA ILE A 41 -13.70 8.44 -8.33
C ILE A 41 -14.14 8.88 -9.74
N ILE A 42 -14.92 8.06 -10.44
CA ILE A 42 -15.48 8.42 -11.77
C ILE A 42 -16.38 9.64 -11.64
N GLN A 43 -17.23 9.68 -10.62
CA GLN A 43 -18.09 10.84 -10.35
C GLN A 43 -17.24 12.10 -10.13
N TYR A 44 -16.25 12.06 -9.23
CA TYR A 44 -15.38 13.20 -8.96
C TYR A 44 -14.59 13.63 -10.21
N ASN A 45 -14.15 12.70 -11.05
CA ASN A 45 -13.50 13.03 -12.31
C ASN A 45 -14.38 13.86 -13.25
N SER A 46 -15.71 13.63 -13.20
CA SER A 46 -16.66 14.41 -14.00
C SER A 46 -16.86 15.85 -13.51
N GLU A 47 -16.49 16.13 -12.27
CA GLU A 47 -16.58 17.46 -11.64
C GLU A 47 -15.31 18.29 -11.87
N VAL A 48 -14.22 17.66 -12.35
CA VAL A 48 -12.95 18.33 -12.63
C VAL A 48 -13.03 19.06 -13.98
N GLU A 49 -12.63 20.32 -13.98
CA GLU A 49 -12.46 21.10 -15.22
C GLU A 49 -11.14 20.70 -15.92
N TRP A 50 -11.26 19.94 -17.00
CA TRP A 50 -10.14 19.44 -17.78
C TRP A 50 -9.82 20.35 -18.98
N ALA A 51 -8.56 20.72 -19.14
CA ALA A 51 -8.07 21.44 -20.33
C ALA A 51 -6.94 20.65 -21.02
N PRO A 52 -7.18 20.06 -22.19
CA PRO A 52 -8.45 19.97 -22.93
C PRO A 52 -9.42 18.94 -22.31
N GLU A 53 -10.72 19.13 -22.53
CA GLU A 53 -11.82 18.32 -21.97
C GLU A 53 -11.68 16.81 -22.25
N TRP A 54 -11.19 16.42 -23.42
CA TRP A 54 -11.01 15.01 -23.78
C TRP A 54 -10.03 14.26 -22.89
N THR A 55 -9.13 14.95 -22.18
CA THR A 55 -8.22 14.32 -21.21
C THR A 55 -8.99 13.67 -20.06
N GLY A 56 -10.02 14.35 -19.56
CA GLY A 56 -10.87 13.82 -18.50
C GLY A 56 -11.85 12.76 -18.99
N THR A 57 -12.54 13.05 -20.11
CA THR A 57 -13.62 12.18 -20.59
C THR A 57 -13.10 10.91 -21.27
N LYS A 58 -12.02 10.97 -22.04
CA LYS A 58 -11.46 9.80 -22.73
C LYS A 58 -10.34 9.17 -21.92
N ARG A 59 -9.17 9.80 -21.88
CA ARG A 59 -7.97 9.16 -21.33
C ARG A 59 -8.10 8.80 -19.83
N MET A 60 -8.49 9.75 -18.99
CA MET A 60 -8.69 9.50 -17.56
C MET A 60 -9.94 8.66 -17.32
N GLY A 61 -11.05 8.97 -18.01
CA GLY A 61 -12.29 8.20 -17.87
C GLY A 61 -12.15 6.74 -18.26
N GLU A 62 -11.44 6.43 -19.35
CA GLU A 62 -11.13 5.04 -19.75
C GLU A 62 -10.24 4.34 -18.73
N TRP A 63 -9.21 5.02 -18.22
CA TRP A 63 -8.34 4.47 -17.19
C TRP A 63 -9.12 4.16 -15.90
N LEU A 64 -9.94 5.08 -15.42
CA LEU A 64 -10.77 4.89 -14.23
C LEU A 64 -11.82 3.78 -14.42
N SER A 65 -12.40 3.68 -15.61
CA SER A 65 -13.36 2.62 -15.94
C SER A 65 -12.75 1.22 -15.91
N ASN A 66 -11.45 1.13 -16.10
CA ASN A 66 -10.67 -0.12 -16.08
C ASN A 66 -9.76 -0.24 -14.86
N ILE A 67 -10.00 0.59 -13.81
CA ILE A 67 -9.16 0.60 -12.62
C ILE A 67 -9.14 -0.78 -11.95
N LYS A 68 -7.96 -1.18 -11.52
CA LYS A 68 -7.73 -2.42 -10.76
C LYS A 68 -7.26 -2.07 -9.35
N ASP A 69 -7.37 -3.04 -8.46
CA ASP A 69 -6.80 -2.92 -7.12
C ASP A 69 -5.28 -2.71 -7.22
N TRP A 70 -4.76 -1.83 -6.39
CA TRP A 70 -3.38 -1.39 -6.45
C TRP A 70 -2.51 -2.18 -5.47
N ALA A 71 -1.59 -2.99 -6.00
CA ALA A 71 -0.57 -3.68 -5.20
C ALA A 71 0.44 -2.66 -4.65
N ILE A 72 0.38 -2.38 -3.35
CA ILE A 72 1.17 -1.33 -2.70
C ILE A 72 2.41 -1.83 -1.96
N SER A 73 2.47 -3.11 -1.58
CA SER A 73 3.60 -3.64 -0.83
C SER A 73 4.83 -3.85 -1.71
N ARG A 74 6.00 -3.50 -1.16
CA ARG A 74 7.30 -3.73 -1.79
C ARG A 74 8.24 -4.41 -0.80
N GLU A 75 8.90 -5.46 -1.26
CA GLU A 75 9.93 -6.19 -0.52
C GLU A 75 11.26 -5.44 -0.60
N ARG A 76 11.32 -4.32 0.13
CA ARG A 76 12.50 -3.45 0.20
C ARG A 76 12.78 -3.06 1.64
N TYR A 77 14.03 -2.71 1.92
CA TYR A 77 14.41 -2.27 3.26
C TYR A 77 13.93 -0.83 3.52
N TRP A 78 14.21 0.10 2.61
CA TRP A 78 13.91 1.51 2.78
C TRP A 78 12.66 1.95 2.03
N GLY A 79 11.83 2.70 2.70
CA GLY A 79 10.57 3.27 2.23
C GLY A 79 9.61 3.47 3.39
N THR A 80 8.42 3.99 3.13
CA THR A 80 7.37 4.14 4.13
C THR A 80 6.88 2.77 4.58
N PRO A 81 7.05 2.39 5.84
CA PRO A 81 6.60 1.09 6.34
C PRO A 81 5.09 0.94 6.25
N ILE A 82 4.61 -0.23 5.85
CA ILE A 82 3.16 -0.53 5.89
C ILE A 82 2.72 -0.55 7.35
N PRO A 83 1.71 0.27 7.75
CA PRO A 83 1.29 0.40 9.14
C PRO A 83 0.30 -0.70 9.56
N VAL A 84 0.59 -1.95 9.20
CA VAL A 84 -0.23 -3.11 9.55
C VAL A 84 0.54 -4.03 10.48
N TRP A 85 -0.10 -4.45 11.55
CA TRP A 85 0.38 -5.44 12.49
C TRP A 85 -0.49 -6.68 12.42
N ILE A 86 0.14 -7.84 12.47
CA ILE A 86 -0.51 -9.15 12.39
C ILE A 86 -0.25 -9.90 13.69
N CYS A 87 -1.31 -10.42 14.30
CA CYS A 87 -1.20 -11.21 15.52
C CYS A 87 -0.56 -12.57 15.22
N ASN A 88 0.47 -12.91 15.97
CA ASN A 88 1.19 -14.18 15.85
C ASN A 88 0.39 -15.40 16.33
N GLU A 89 -0.68 -15.21 17.11
CA GLU A 89 -1.51 -16.29 17.63
C GLU A 89 -2.78 -16.51 16.83
N CYS A 90 -3.55 -15.44 16.55
CA CYS A 90 -4.86 -15.57 15.89
C CYS A 90 -4.89 -15.08 14.45
N GLY A 91 -3.78 -14.50 13.92
CA GLY A 91 -3.72 -13.96 12.57
C GLY A 91 -4.55 -12.69 12.35
N HIS A 92 -5.08 -12.08 13.43
CA HIS A 92 -5.83 -10.85 13.32
C HIS A 92 -4.94 -9.72 12.80
N GLU A 93 -5.44 -8.99 11.80
CA GLU A 93 -4.74 -7.87 11.16
C GLU A 93 -5.30 -6.54 11.69
N HIS A 94 -4.41 -5.60 12.00
CA HIS A 94 -4.79 -4.27 12.45
C HIS A 94 -3.96 -3.22 11.71
N CYS A 95 -4.63 -2.27 11.08
CA CYS A 95 -4.00 -1.14 10.40
C CYS A 95 -4.01 0.06 11.34
N ILE A 96 -2.83 0.52 11.74
CA ILE A 96 -2.65 1.67 12.64
C ILE A 96 -2.85 2.98 11.87
N GLY A 97 -3.74 3.83 12.36
CA GLY A 97 -4.08 5.12 11.76
C GLY A 97 -3.33 6.31 12.32
N SER A 98 -2.72 6.20 13.51
CA SER A 98 -1.95 7.29 14.12
C SER A 98 -0.87 6.80 15.08
N VAL A 99 0.07 7.68 15.41
CA VAL A 99 1.12 7.41 16.40
C VAL A 99 0.53 7.20 17.79
N GLU A 100 -0.51 7.98 18.15
CA GLU A 100 -1.21 7.87 19.43
C GLU A 100 -1.88 6.51 19.57
N GLU A 101 -2.51 6.02 18.52
CA GLU A 101 -3.10 4.67 18.48
C GLU A 101 -2.02 3.61 18.70
N MET A 102 -0.92 3.68 17.96
CA MET A 102 0.21 2.76 18.10
C MET A 102 0.74 2.74 19.54
N ILE A 103 0.94 3.91 20.14
CA ILE A 103 1.43 4.03 21.52
C ILE A 103 0.44 3.44 22.50
N SER A 104 -0.86 3.64 22.30
CA SER A 104 -1.91 3.12 23.19
C SER A 104 -2.03 1.60 23.17
N MET A 105 -1.67 0.97 22.05
CA MET A 105 -1.76 -0.46 21.83
C MET A 105 -0.45 -1.22 22.09
N LYS A 106 0.67 -0.51 22.22
CA LYS A 106 1.98 -1.16 22.38
C LYS A 106 2.02 -2.03 23.65
N THR A 107 2.79 -3.12 23.60
CA THR A 107 3.09 -3.92 24.79
C THR A 107 3.97 -3.13 25.76
N GLU A 108 3.98 -3.51 27.04
CA GLU A 108 4.78 -2.81 28.07
C GLU A 108 6.27 -2.79 27.74
N ASP A 109 6.79 -3.91 27.23
CA ASP A 109 8.20 -4.08 26.87
C ASP A 109 8.58 -3.48 25.49
N SER A 110 7.59 -3.04 24.71
CA SER A 110 7.84 -2.50 23.38
C SER A 110 8.38 -1.08 23.45
N PRO A 111 9.42 -0.73 22.66
CA PRO A 111 9.96 0.61 22.64
C PRO A 111 8.99 1.62 22.00
N ILE A 112 9.17 2.89 22.34
CA ILE A 112 8.65 3.99 21.52
C ILE A 112 9.70 4.29 20.48
N PRO A 113 9.42 4.12 19.18
CA PRO A 113 10.42 4.31 18.15
C PRO A 113 10.79 5.81 18.04
N PRO A 114 12.06 6.16 17.84
CA PRO A 114 12.49 7.56 17.65
C PRO A 114 11.98 8.14 16.33
N GLU A 115 11.72 7.28 15.36
CA GLU A 115 11.13 7.58 14.06
C GLU A 115 10.36 6.37 13.52
N LEU A 116 9.48 6.58 12.54
CA LEU A 116 8.62 5.53 12.00
C LEU A 116 9.22 4.74 10.84
N HIS A 117 10.53 4.85 10.61
CA HIS A 117 11.24 4.03 9.62
C HIS A 117 11.83 2.76 10.21
N ARG A 118 12.22 1.86 9.33
CA ARG A 118 13.01 0.68 9.69
C ARG A 118 14.44 1.10 10.12
N PRO A 119 15.06 0.44 11.11
CA PRO A 119 14.54 -0.75 11.80
C PRO A 119 13.61 -0.45 12.98
N TYR A 120 13.51 0.78 13.43
CA TYR A 120 12.91 1.16 14.72
C TYR A 120 11.44 0.78 14.85
N VAL A 121 10.64 0.98 13.78
CA VAL A 121 9.22 0.62 13.80
C VAL A 121 9.00 -0.89 13.81
N ASP A 122 9.96 -1.67 13.33
CA ASP A 122 9.87 -3.14 13.31
C ASP A 122 9.97 -3.75 14.72
N ASP A 123 10.57 -3.03 15.67
CA ASP A 123 10.71 -3.46 17.06
C ASP A 123 9.42 -3.19 17.88
N VAL A 124 8.47 -2.45 17.32
CA VAL A 124 7.21 -2.11 17.99
C VAL A 124 6.24 -3.29 17.92
N LYS A 125 5.96 -3.87 19.06
CA LYS A 125 4.95 -4.91 19.24
C LYS A 125 3.69 -4.33 19.85
N LEU A 126 2.54 -4.78 19.39
CA LEU A 126 1.24 -4.34 19.88
C LEU A 126 0.51 -5.48 20.56
N ASN A 127 -0.39 -5.13 21.48
CA ASN A 127 -1.38 -6.07 22.02
C ASN A 127 -2.42 -6.37 20.94
N CYS A 128 -2.86 -7.62 20.86
CA CYS A 128 -3.87 -7.99 19.87
C CYS A 128 -5.18 -7.24 20.12
N SER A 129 -5.71 -6.60 19.07
CA SER A 129 -6.99 -5.88 19.12
C SER A 129 -8.21 -6.80 19.08
N ASN A 130 -8.03 -8.12 18.85
CA ASN A 130 -9.10 -9.09 18.96
C ASN A 130 -9.40 -9.37 20.45
N PRO A 131 -10.62 -9.04 20.96
CA PRO A 131 -10.97 -9.19 22.38
C PRO A 131 -10.85 -10.62 22.91
N SER A 132 -10.84 -11.60 22.03
CA SER A 132 -10.75 -13.02 22.37
C SER A 132 -9.31 -13.57 22.33
N CYS A 133 -8.31 -12.71 22.14
CA CYS A 133 -6.91 -13.10 21.99
C CYS A 133 -6.01 -12.20 22.83
N SER A 134 -5.04 -12.79 23.51
CA SER A 134 -4.01 -12.07 24.27
C SER A 134 -2.62 -12.12 23.63
N GLY A 135 -2.57 -12.45 22.34
CA GLY A 135 -1.32 -12.55 21.57
C GLY A 135 -0.68 -11.20 21.27
N GLU A 136 0.58 -11.25 20.87
CA GLU A 136 1.31 -10.08 20.37
C GLU A 136 1.13 -9.93 18.87
N MET A 137 1.07 -8.69 18.41
CA MET A 137 1.04 -8.36 16.99
C MET A 137 2.43 -7.85 16.56
N ILE A 138 2.88 -8.30 15.41
CA ILE A 138 4.15 -7.94 14.79
C ILE A 138 3.86 -7.21 13.48
N ARG A 139 4.62 -6.16 13.19
CA ARG A 139 4.45 -5.37 11.98
C ARG A 139 4.74 -6.19 10.72
N GLU A 140 3.95 -5.98 9.70
CA GLU A 140 4.18 -6.51 8.35
C GLU A 140 5.52 -5.96 7.78
N PRO A 141 6.49 -6.80 7.34
CA PRO A 141 7.85 -6.35 7.04
C PRO A 141 7.98 -5.48 5.77
N TYR A 142 6.93 -5.38 4.97
CA TYR A 142 6.97 -4.63 3.72
C TYR A 142 6.94 -3.12 3.92
N VAL A 143 7.35 -2.40 2.86
CA VAL A 143 7.19 -0.95 2.72
C VAL A 143 6.20 -0.64 1.61
N MET A 144 5.64 0.55 1.61
CA MET A 144 4.74 1.02 0.57
C MET A 144 5.48 1.35 -0.72
N ASP A 145 4.79 1.25 -1.83
CA ASP A 145 5.22 1.80 -3.11
C ASP A 145 5.42 3.31 -2.98
N CYS A 146 6.54 3.83 -3.50
CA CYS A 146 6.85 5.25 -3.49
C CYS A 146 5.79 6.13 -4.21
N TRP A 147 5.00 5.55 -5.10
CA TRP A 147 3.87 6.24 -5.72
C TRP A 147 2.74 6.53 -4.73
N PHE A 148 2.64 5.76 -3.64
CA PHE A 148 1.71 6.07 -2.56
C PHE A 148 2.12 7.36 -1.86
N ASP A 149 3.39 7.49 -1.48
CA ASP A 149 3.91 8.70 -0.84
C ASP A 149 3.74 9.93 -1.75
N SER A 150 4.06 9.77 -3.03
CA SER A 150 3.89 10.81 -4.04
C SER A 150 2.43 11.22 -4.20
N GLY A 151 1.51 10.27 -4.22
CA GLY A 151 0.06 10.55 -4.30
C GLY A 151 -0.48 11.26 -3.07
N CYS A 152 0.05 10.95 -1.89
CA CYS A 152 -0.35 11.56 -0.63
C CYS A 152 0.19 12.99 -0.43
N ALA A 153 1.24 13.40 -1.14
CA ALA A 153 1.91 14.68 -0.93
C ALA A 153 0.97 15.90 -1.01
N SER A 154 -0.07 15.82 -1.84
CA SER A 154 -1.04 16.90 -2.03
C SER A 154 -1.80 17.27 -0.75
N PHE A 155 -2.04 16.33 0.15
CA PHE A 155 -2.75 16.55 1.41
C PHE A 155 -1.89 16.29 2.66
N ALA A 156 -0.90 15.39 2.58
CA ALA A 156 -0.02 15.07 3.70
C ALA A 156 0.83 16.25 4.15
N GLN A 157 1.23 17.15 3.24
CA GLN A 157 1.95 18.38 3.55
C GLN A 157 1.17 19.32 4.52
N TRP A 158 -0.14 19.17 4.59
CA TRP A 158 -1.01 19.91 5.49
C TRP A 158 -1.32 19.18 6.79
N HIS A 159 -0.71 18.02 6.98
CA HIS A 159 -1.00 17.12 8.10
C HIS A 159 -2.48 16.70 8.16
N TYR A 160 -3.15 16.65 7.01
CA TYR A 160 -4.51 16.14 6.89
C TYR A 160 -4.54 14.61 7.10
N PRO A 161 -5.54 14.04 7.80
CA PRO A 161 -6.76 14.65 8.33
C PRO A 161 -6.65 15.16 9.78
N PHE A 162 -5.49 15.15 10.40
CA PHE A 162 -5.31 15.51 11.81
C PHE A 162 -5.38 17.02 12.02
N GLU A 163 -4.83 17.79 11.08
CA GLU A 163 -4.83 19.24 11.06
C GLU A 163 -5.37 19.78 9.73
N ASN A 164 -5.64 21.08 9.67
CA ASN A 164 -5.96 21.82 8.43
C ASN A 164 -7.08 21.20 7.57
N LYS A 165 -8.10 20.64 8.20
CA LYS A 165 -9.22 19.97 7.49
C LYS A 165 -10.01 20.89 6.55
N GLU A 166 -9.92 22.21 6.75
CA GLU A 166 -10.68 23.21 6.01
C GLU A 166 -9.88 23.84 4.84
N LYS A 167 -8.64 23.38 4.63
CA LYS A 167 -7.79 23.81 3.50
C LYS A 167 -7.89 22.84 2.34
#